data_9443cae133837c6963bf60938d80be2f
#
_entry.id   9443cae133837c6963bf60938d80be2f
#
_cell.length_a   1.000
_cell.length_b   1.000
_cell.length_c   1.000
_cell.angle_alpha   90.00
_cell.angle_beta   90.00
_cell.angle_gamma   90.00
#
_symmetry.space_group_name_H-M   'P 1'
#
loop_
_entity.id
_entity.type
_entity.pdbx_description
1 polymer ?
#
loop_
_entity_poly.entity_id
_entity_poly.type
_entity_poly.pdbx_seq_one_letter_code
_entity_poly.pdbx_strand_id
1 'polypeptide(L)'
;MKNKIRCIGILTSGGDAPGMNAAIRAVTRACIYHDIKVKAIYRGYKGLITGEIKEFKTENVSNIIQRGGTILKTSRCEEFKTEEGRAKAYETLKREEIDALVVIGGDGTITGAYNLAREHDIPCIALPGTIDNDLYGTDTTIGYDTALNTIMECVDKIRDTASSHERLFIVEVMGRDAGFLALNGTIATGAEACVLPEIDPEFEKINQFIANGLRRTKSSSIVLFAEGREKDYNIMEVAEGMRQRFPELDVRVSILGYLQRGGSPTANDRILASRVGVAAIDALLEGQRNVMVGLRNNEIVYIPFTKAIKDDKPLDKDTVRAQEILAS
;
A
#
# COMPACT_ATOMS: atom_id res chain seq x y z
N MET A 1 -31.47 -13.31 17.21
CA MET A 1 -31.80 -12.48 16.02
C MET A 1 -30.49 -11.85 15.56
N LYS A 2 -30.00 -12.10 14.34
CA LYS A 2 -28.83 -11.37 13.80
C LYS A 2 -29.21 -9.88 13.76
N ASN A 3 -28.48 -9.03 14.47
CA ASN A 3 -28.68 -7.58 14.38
C ASN A 3 -28.54 -7.18 12.91
N LYS A 4 -29.61 -6.66 12.34
CA LYS A 4 -29.62 -6.21 10.95
C LYS A 4 -28.76 -4.94 10.86
N ILE A 5 -27.65 -4.99 10.10
CA ILE A 5 -26.81 -3.82 9.83
C ILE A 5 -27.65 -2.79 9.08
N ARG A 6 -27.73 -1.56 9.61
CA ARG A 6 -28.50 -0.44 9.03
C ARG A 6 -27.61 0.75 8.70
N CYS A 7 -26.46 0.85 9.34
CA CYS A 7 -25.52 1.96 9.16
C CYS A 7 -24.09 1.46 9.21
N ILE A 8 -23.28 1.80 8.21
CA ILE A 8 -21.87 1.44 8.11
C ILE A 8 -21.03 2.72 8.15
N GLY A 9 -20.03 2.74 9.03
CA GLY A 9 -18.97 3.75 9.02
C GLY A 9 -17.88 3.36 8.03
N ILE A 10 -17.37 4.32 7.26
CA ILE A 10 -16.23 4.14 6.37
C ILE A 10 -15.14 5.14 6.69
N LEU A 11 -13.88 4.67 6.76
CA LEU A 11 -12.72 5.53 6.95
C LEU A 11 -11.52 5.06 6.12
N THR A 12 -10.60 6.00 5.87
CA THR A 12 -9.25 5.72 5.38
C THR A 12 -8.25 6.08 6.46
N SER A 13 -7.21 5.26 6.65
CA SER A 13 -6.20 5.49 7.68
C SER A 13 -4.82 5.03 7.17
N GLY A 14 -3.75 5.52 7.81
CA GLY A 14 -2.39 5.25 7.38
C GLY A 14 -1.93 6.16 6.24
N GLY A 15 -1.01 5.68 5.41
CA GLY A 15 -0.60 6.37 4.19
C GLY A 15 -1.70 6.31 3.13
N ASP A 16 -1.84 7.38 2.37
CA ASP A 16 -2.74 7.38 1.22
C ASP A 16 -2.17 6.54 0.06
N ALA A 17 -3.08 5.98 -0.73
CA ALA A 17 -2.75 5.19 -1.90
C ALA A 17 -3.73 5.49 -3.05
N PRO A 18 -3.26 5.55 -4.31
CA PRO A 18 -4.13 5.75 -5.46
C PRO A 18 -5.15 4.61 -5.56
N GLY A 19 -6.43 4.93 -5.64
CA GLY A 19 -7.51 3.94 -5.63
C GLY A 19 -8.34 3.90 -4.34
N MET A 20 -7.89 4.53 -3.25
CA MET A 20 -8.70 4.66 -2.04
C MET A 20 -10.06 5.32 -2.31
N ASN A 21 -10.10 6.33 -3.17
CA ASN A 21 -11.36 6.97 -3.56
C ASN A 21 -12.28 6.03 -4.36
N ALA A 22 -11.73 5.15 -5.17
CA ALA A 22 -12.50 4.12 -5.87
C ALA A 22 -13.11 3.13 -4.87
N ALA A 23 -12.37 2.73 -3.82
CA ALA A 23 -12.87 1.89 -2.75
C ALA A 23 -13.98 2.56 -1.93
N ILE A 24 -13.78 3.83 -1.53
CA ILE A 24 -14.81 4.64 -0.84
C ILE A 24 -16.10 4.68 -1.67
N ARG A 25 -15.97 4.92 -2.98
CA ARG A 25 -17.09 4.95 -3.91
C ARG A 25 -17.81 3.59 -3.98
N ALA A 26 -17.05 2.51 -4.08
CA ALA A 26 -17.61 1.16 -4.20
C ALA A 26 -18.39 0.78 -2.94
N VAL A 27 -17.79 0.94 -1.76
CA VAL A 27 -18.45 0.69 -0.47
C VAL A 27 -19.71 1.52 -0.32
N THR A 28 -19.63 2.83 -0.59
CA THR A 28 -20.80 3.73 -0.47
C THR A 28 -21.93 3.29 -1.41
N ARG A 29 -21.64 2.98 -2.67
CA ARG A 29 -22.64 2.55 -3.63
C ARG A 29 -23.25 1.19 -3.31
N ALA A 30 -22.42 0.23 -2.84
CA ALA A 30 -22.91 -1.07 -2.40
C ALA A 30 -23.87 -0.94 -1.20
N CYS A 31 -23.52 -0.11 -0.22
CA CYS A 31 -24.40 0.18 0.91
C CYS A 31 -25.77 0.76 0.44
N ILE A 32 -25.73 1.77 -0.43
CA ILE A 32 -26.97 2.41 -0.96
C ILE A 32 -27.82 1.40 -1.73
N TYR A 33 -27.19 0.50 -2.50
CA TYR A 33 -27.89 -0.56 -3.23
C TYR A 33 -28.67 -1.51 -2.30
N HIS A 34 -28.17 -1.72 -1.07
CA HIS A 34 -28.80 -2.55 -0.05
C HIS A 34 -29.61 -1.75 0.99
N ASP A 35 -29.97 -0.48 0.72
CA ASP A 35 -30.68 0.42 1.63
C ASP A 35 -29.99 0.60 3.00
N ILE A 36 -28.65 0.58 3.02
CA ILE A 36 -27.82 0.80 4.21
C ILE A 36 -27.29 2.22 4.21
N LYS A 37 -27.41 2.92 5.35
CA LYS A 37 -26.81 4.24 5.54
C LYS A 37 -25.30 4.16 5.58
N VAL A 38 -24.63 5.17 5.04
CA VAL A 38 -23.16 5.29 5.08
C VAL A 38 -22.76 6.56 5.80
N LYS A 39 -21.92 6.41 6.80
CA LYS A 39 -21.30 7.52 7.53
C LYS A 39 -19.80 7.56 7.24
N ALA A 40 -19.38 8.58 6.53
CA ALA A 40 -17.97 8.84 6.20
C ALA A 40 -17.28 9.50 7.39
N ILE A 41 -16.20 8.89 7.85
CA ILE A 41 -15.39 9.33 8.97
C ILE A 41 -14.13 9.98 8.42
N TYR A 42 -13.97 11.28 8.61
CA TYR A 42 -12.83 12.03 8.12
C TYR A 42 -11.61 11.85 9.01
N ARG A 43 -10.40 11.92 8.43
CA ARG A 43 -9.12 11.81 9.13
C ARG A 43 -8.94 10.50 9.94
N GLY A 44 -9.53 9.42 9.45
CA GLY A 44 -9.35 8.07 9.98
C GLY A 44 -9.76 7.94 11.45
N TYR A 45 -8.95 7.22 12.22
CA TYR A 45 -9.23 6.96 13.64
C TYR A 45 -9.26 8.23 14.50
N LYS A 46 -8.51 9.28 14.12
CA LYS A 46 -8.58 10.56 14.81
C LYS A 46 -9.99 11.16 14.71
N GLY A 47 -10.52 11.20 13.50
CA GLY A 47 -11.87 11.71 13.27
C GLY A 47 -12.96 10.83 13.87
N LEU A 48 -12.71 9.52 14.02
CA LEU A 48 -13.61 8.64 14.75
C LEU A 48 -13.67 9.01 16.24
N ILE A 49 -12.53 9.32 16.87
CA ILE A 49 -12.49 9.79 18.27
C ILE A 49 -13.17 11.15 18.41
N THR A 50 -12.90 12.10 17.51
CA THR A 50 -13.40 13.48 17.58
C THR A 50 -14.82 13.66 17.03
N GLY A 51 -15.38 12.63 16.37
CA GLY A 51 -16.73 12.70 15.80
C GLY A 51 -16.83 13.47 14.49
N GLU A 52 -15.76 13.49 13.68
CA GLU A 52 -15.77 14.13 12.36
C GLU A 52 -16.45 13.25 11.32
N ILE A 53 -17.75 13.14 11.41
CA ILE A 53 -18.58 12.19 10.67
C ILE A 53 -19.63 12.93 9.84
N LYS A 54 -19.83 12.45 8.61
CA LYS A 54 -20.87 12.96 7.70
C LYS A 54 -21.58 11.82 7.00
N GLU A 55 -22.90 11.89 6.93
CA GLU A 55 -23.66 10.95 6.10
C GLU A 55 -23.34 11.14 4.61
N PHE A 56 -23.03 10.04 3.92
CA PHE A 56 -22.75 10.04 2.49
C PHE A 56 -23.96 9.53 1.70
N LYS A 57 -24.19 10.20 0.57
CA LYS A 57 -25.14 9.83 -0.47
C LYS A 57 -24.39 9.63 -1.79
N THR A 58 -25.10 9.24 -2.83
CA THR A 58 -24.53 8.99 -4.17
C THR A 58 -23.73 10.18 -4.70
N GLU A 59 -24.18 11.40 -4.44
CA GLU A 59 -23.55 12.63 -4.91
C GLU A 59 -22.16 12.85 -4.29
N ASN A 60 -21.96 12.42 -3.03
CA ASN A 60 -20.69 12.60 -2.32
C ASN A 60 -19.57 11.76 -2.92
N VAL A 61 -19.91 10.71 -3.65
CA VAL A 61 -18.93 9.80 -4.30
C VAL A 61 -18.96 9.88 -5.82
N SER A 62 -19.61 10.90 -6.38
CA SER A 62 -19.60 11.16 -7.81
C SER A 62 -18.27 11.75 -8.25
N ASN A 63 -17.76 11.31 -9.41
CA ASN A 63 -16.52 11.83 -10.03
C ASN A 63 -15.26 11.77 -9.12
N ILE A 64 -15.14 10.71 -8.30
CA ILE A 64 -13.97 10.51 -7.44
C ILE A 64 -13.13 9.28 -7.83
N ILE A 65 -13.64 8.38 -8.69
CA ILE A 65 -12.97 7.12 -9.02
C ILE A 65 -11.57 7.32 -9.61
N GLN A 66 -11.38 8.41 -10.38
CA GLN A 66 -10.11 8.76 -11.03
C GLN A 66 -9.19 9.60 -10.14
N ARG A 67 -9.62 10.03 -8.96
CA ARG A 67 -8.85 10.92 -8.10
C ARG A 67 -7.88 10.13 -7.23
N GLY A 68 -6.62 10.55 -7.24
CA GLY A 68 -5.61 10.08 -6.28
C GLY A 68 -5.88 10.56 -4.84
N GLY A 69 -5.08 10.08 -3.91
CA GLY A 69 -5.26 10.35 -2.49
C GLY A 69 -6.58 9.82 -1.94
N THR A 70 -7.09 10.46 -0.90
CA THR A 70 -8.38 10.11 -0.29
C THR A 70 -9.20 11.34 0.07
N ILE A 71 -10.48 11.35 -0.33
CA ILE A 71 -11.42 12.43 0.01
C ILE A 71 -11.75 12.47 1.51
N LEU A 72 -11.59 11.34 2.22
CA LEU A 72 -11.81 11.26 3.67
C LEU A 72 -10.60 11.76 4.47
N LYS A 73 -9.46 12.02 3.82
CA LYS A 73 -8.20 12.38 4.46
C LYS A 73 -7.71 11.29 5.41
N THR A 74 -6.47 11.35 5.81
CA THR A 74 -5.89 10.49 6.85
C THR A 74 -5.18 11.32 7.91
N SER A 75 -4.96 10.76 9.08
CA SER A 75 -4.17 11.37 10.14
C SER A 75 -3.56 10.29 11.02
N ARG A 76 -2.31 10.47 11.43
CA ARG A 76 -1.74 9.67 12.52
C ARG A 76 -2.52 9.93 13.79
N CYS A 77 -2.79 8.90 14.60
CA CYS A 77 -3.57 8.99 15.81
C CYS A 77 -2.95 8.09 16.90
N GLU A 78 -2.03 8.65 17.68
CA GLU A 78 -1.39 7.92 18.78
C GLU A 78 -2.41 7.56 19.87
N GLU A 79 -3.40 8.43 20.11
CA GLU A 79 -4.46 8.17 21.08
C GLU A 79 -5.23 6.88 20.77
N PHE A 80 -5.45 6.53 19.49
CA PHE A 80 -6.17 5.31 19.12
C PHE A 80 -5.38 4.02 19.41
N LYS A 81 -4.07 4.11 19.65
CA LYS A 81 -3.25 2.96 20.07
C LYS A 81 -3.56 2.53 21.51
N THR A 82 -4.15 3.41 22.32
CA THR A 82 -4.57 3.13 23.72
C THR A 82 -5.98 2.56 23.79
N GLU A 83 -6.28 1.79 24.84
CA GLU A 83 -7.64 1.28 25.10
C GLU A 83 -8.63 2.42 25.35
N GLU A 84 -8.21 3.49 26.04
CA GLU A 84 -9.04 4.67 26.32
C GLU A 84 -9.42 5.39 25.01
N GLY A 85 -8.48 5.54 24.07
CA GLY A 85 -8.76 6.15 22.78
C GLY A 85 -9.75 5.32 21.95
N ARG A 86 -9.61 3.99 21.96
CA ARG A 86 -10.56 3.10 21.29
C ARG A 86 -11.93 3.07 21.97
N ALA A 87 -11.98 3.19 23.30
CA ALA A 87 -13.25 3.33 24.02
C ALA A 87 -13.98 4.62 23.61
N LYS A 88 -13.28 5.77 23.51
CA LYS A 88 -13.87 7.03 23.00
C LYS A 88 -14.39 6.87 21.56
N ALA A 89 -13.63 6.19 20.70
CA ALA A 89 -14.04 5.90 19.34
C ALA A 89 -15.32 5.04 19.30
N TYR A 90 -15.42 4.04 20.17
CA TYR A 90 -16.61 3.19 20.30
C TYR A 90 -17.84 3.96 20.80
N GLU A 91 -17.68 4.87 21.77
CA GLU A 91 -18.78 5.74 22.21
C GLU A 91 -19.27 6.64 21.05
N THR A 92 -18.36 7.09 20.19
CA THR A 92 -18.75 7.83 18.98
C THR A 92 -19.54 6.94 18.01
N LEU A 93 -19.12 5.69 17.79
CA LEU A 93 -19.88 4.75 16.94
C LEU A 93 -21.31 4.53 17.47
N LYS A 94 -21.46 4.35 18.78
CA LYS A 94 -22.78 4.20 19.42
C LYS A 94 -23.63 5.46 19.25
N ARG A 95 -23.08 6.63 19.54
CA ARG A 95 -23.78 7.91 19.40
C ARG A 95 -24.25 8.15 17.97
N GLU A 96 -23.44 7.75 16.99
CA GLU A 96 -23.70 7.88 15.57
C GLU A 96 -24.49 6.69 15.00
N GLU A 97 -24.94 5.76 15.84
CA GLU A 97 -25.69 4.56 15.41
C GLU A 97 -25.02 3.77 14.26
N ILE A 98 -23.69 3.65 14.32
CA ILE A 98 -22.89 2.89 13.35
C ILE A 98 -22.80 1.44 13.82
N ASP A 99 -23.35 0.52 13.02
CA ASP A 99 -23.44 -0.92 13.33
C ASP A 99 -22.17 -1.69 12.96
N ALA A 100 -21.41 -1.22 11.97
CA ALA A 100 -20.20 -1.87 11.49
C ALA A 100 -19.23 -0.85 10.85
N LEU A 101 -17.94 -1.21 10.74
CA LEU A 101 -16.91 -0.38 10.11
C LEU A 101 -16.32 -1.08 8.87
N VAL A 102 -16.11 -0.28 7.81
CA VAL A 102 -15.20 -0.59 6.72
C VAL A 102 -14.00 0.34 6.81
N VAL A 103 -12.81 -0.23 6.97
CA VAL A 103 -11.56 0.52 7.07
C VAL A 103 -10.70 0.28 5.84
N ILE A 104 -10.09 1.32 5.28
CA ILE A 104 -9.24 1.23 4.09
C ILE A 104 -7.84 1.69 4.49
N GLY A 105 -6.84 0.82 4.37
CA GLY A 105 -5.46 1.15 4.71
C GLY A 105 -4.56 -0.07 4.81
N GLY A 106 -3.34 0.14 5.28
CA GLY A 106 -2.32 -0.90 5.46
C GLY A 106 -2.39 -1.57 6.84
N ASP A 107 -1.32 -2.26 7.20
CA ASP A 107 -1.16 -3.06 8.42
C ASP A 107 -1.61 -2.34 9.70
N GLY A 108 -1.10 -1.11 9.94
CA GLY A 108 -1.49 -0.33 11.14
C GLY A 108 -2.98 -0.02 11.21
N THR A 109 -3.65 0.14 10.06
CA THR A 109 -5.11 0.35 9.99
C THR A 109 -5.86 -0.92 10.36
N ILE A 110 -5.44 -2.07 9.86
CA ILE A 110 -6.04 -3.37 10.14
C ILE A 110 -5.83 -3.73 11.62
N THR A 111 -4.63 -3.49 12.16
CA THR A 111 -4.32 -3.67 13.59
C THR A 111 -5.23 -2.82 14.48
N GLY A 112 -5.46 -1.57 14.11
CA GLY A 112 -6.39 -0.69 14.82
C GLY A 112 -7.82 -1.21 14.81
N ALA A 113 -8.32 -1.66 13.65
CA ALA A 113 -9.64 -2.26 13.50
C ALA A 113 -9.77 -3.58 14.30
N TYR A 114 -8.73 -4.41 14.28
CA TYR A 114 -8.69 -5.66 15.05
C TYR A 114 -8.83 -5.41 16.55
N ASN A 115 -8.05 -4.47 17.10
CA ASN A 115 -8.11 -4.15 18.53
C ASN A 115 -9.49 -3.60 18.91
N LEU A 116 -10.03 -2.64 18.14
CA LEU A 116 -11.36 -2.08 18.39
C LEU A 116 -12.46 -3.18 18.35
N ALA A 117 -12.41 -4.04 17.34
CA ALA A 117 -13.37 -5.13 17.18
C ALA A 117 -13.32 -6.14 18.33
N ARG A 118 -12.11 -6.47 18.81
CA ARG A 118 -11.90 -7.39 19.92
C ARG A 118 -12.40 -6.82 21.26
N GLU A 119 -12.19 -5.52 21.50
CA GLU A 119 -12.52 -4.86 22.75
C GLU A 119 -14.01 -4.53 22.87
N HIS A 120 -14.67 -4.25 21.76
CA HIS A 120 -16.04 -3.71 21.76
C HIS A 120 -17.06 -4.51 20.92
N ASP A 121 -16.66 -5.64 20.39
CA ASP A 121 -17.52 -6.53 19.56
C ASP A 121 -18.18 -5.85 18.36
N ILE A 122 -17.54 -4.80 17.78
CA ILE A 122 -18.00 -4.13 16.56
C ILE A 122 -17.52 -4.87 15.30
N PRO A 123 -18.40 -5.26 14.38
CA PRO A 123 -17.98 -5.85 13.11
C PRO A 123 -17.12 -4.91 12.29
N CYS A 124 -15.93 -5.37 11.89
CA CYS A 124 -15.02 -4.61 11.04
C CYS A 124 -14.62 -5.42 9.80
N ILE A 125 -14.59 -4.76 8.65
CA ILE A 125 -14.01 -5.28 7.42
C ILE A 125 -12.90 -4.32 6.96
N ALA A 126 -11.74 -4.87 6.55
CA ALA A 126 -10.65 -4.07 6.01
C ALA A 126 -10.51 -4.26 4.49
N LEU A 127 -10.12 -3.17 3.82
CA LEU A 127 -9.68 -3.17 2.43
C LEU A 127 -8.19 -2.82 2.37
N PRO A 128 -7.38 -3.58 1.62
CA PRO A 128 -5.91 -3.43 1.60
C PRO A 128 -5.50 -2.20 0.78
N GLY A 129 -5.46 -1.03 1.42
CA GLY A 129 -5.09 0.25 0.82
C GLY A 129 -3.67 0.66 1.19
N THR A 130 -2.68 0.19 0.45
CA THR A 130 -1.25 0.52 0.58
C THR A 130 -0.52 0.27 -0.73
N ILE A 131 0.50 1.08 -1.02
CA ILE A 131 1.37 0.87 -2.17
C ILE A 131 2.46 -0.18 -1.92
N ASP A 132 2.70 -0.57 -0.66
CA ASP A 132 3.83 -1.42 -0.25
C ASP A 132 3.63 -2.89 -0.64
N ASN A 133 2.39 -3.29 -0.90
CA ASN A 133 1.97 -4.66 -1.26
C ASN A 133 2.38 -5.76 -0.25
N ASP A 134 2.55 -5.39 1.00
CA ASP A 134 3.09 -6.19 2.10
C ASP A 134 2.04 -6.96 2.91
N LEU A 135 0.75 -6.80 2.61
CA LEU A 135 -0.33 -7.45 3.36
C LEU A 135 -0.48 -8.92 2.98
N TYR A 136 -0.41 -9.79 3.99
CA TYR A 136 -0.55 -11.24 3.81
C TYR A 136 -1.95 -11.63 3.30
N GLY A 137 -1.98 -12.60 2.38
CA GLY A 137 -3.21 -13.26 1.92
C GLY A 137 -3.88 -12.59 0.71
N THR A 138 -3.36 -11.48 0.21
CA THR A 138 -3.79 -10.89 -1.06
C THR A 138 -2.65 -10.81 -2.06
N ASP A 139 -2.93 -11.03 -3.33
CA ASP A 139 -1.92 -10.93 -4.40
C ASP A 139 -1.47 -9.49 -4.60
N THR A 140 -2.41 -8.55 -4.53
CA THR A 140 -2.15 -7.13 -4.75
C THR A 140 -2.97 -6.25 -3.82
N THR A 141 -2.43 -5.09 -3.50
CA THR A 141 -3.07 -4.06 -2.68
C THR A 141 -3.46 -2.85 -3.52
N ILE A 142 -4.48 -2.10 -3.06
CA ILE A 142 -4.97 -0.90 -3.75
C ILE A 142 -3.87 0.17 -3.72
N GLY A 143 -3.45 0.63 -4.89
CA GLY A 143 -2.43 1.65 -5.09
C GLY A 143 -1.07 1.11 -5.54
N TYR A 144 -0.82 -0.19 -5.37
CA TYR A 144 0.43 -0.83 -5.76
C TYR A 144 0.70 -0.73 -7.27
N ASP A 145 -0.27 -1.07 -8.11
CA ASP A 145 -0.12 -1.02 -9.57
C ASP A 145 0.14 0.41 -10.07
N THR A 146 -0.50 1.41 -9.48
CA THR A 146 -0.26 2.81 -9.81
C THR A 146 1.13 3.27 -9.39
N ALA A 147 1.59 2.88 -8.19
CA ALA A 147 2.95 3.19 -7.73
C ALA A 147 4.01 2.55 -8.64
N LEU A 148 3.80 1.31 -9.07
CA LEU A 148 4.68 0.59 -10.00
C LEU A 148 4.75 1.30 -11.36
N ASN A 149 3.62 1.77 -11.90
CA ASN A 149 3.60 2.54 -13.14
C ASN A 149 4.33 3.89 -12.99
N THR A 150 4.22 4.55 -11.83
CA THR A 150 4.98 5.78 -11.54
C THR A 150 6.48 5.50 -11.51
N ILE A 151 6.91 4.41 -10.88
CA ILE A 151 8.33 3.98 -10.87
C ILE A 151 8.81 3.77 -12.31
N MET A 152 8.06 3.01 -13.11
CA MET A 152 8.39 2.72 -14.50
C MET A 152 8.55 4.01 -15.31
N GLU A 153 7.59 4.93 -15.24
CA GLU A 153 7.66 6.22 -15.93
C GLU A 153 8.87 7.06 -15.52
N CYS A 154 9.21 7.08 -14.22
CA CYS A 154 10.37 7.83 -13.72
C CYS A 154 11.69 7.18 -14.16
N VAL A 155 11.80 5.85 -14.09
CA VAL A 155 13.00 5.12 -14.46
C VAL A 155 13.27 5.23 -15.97
N ASP A 156 12.24 5.18 -16.81
CA ASP A 156 12.38 5.37 -18.26
C ASP A 156 12.99 6.75 -18.56
N LYS A 157 12.51 7.82 -17.88
CA LYS A 157 13.10 9.17 -18.02
C LYS A 157 14.55 9.25 -17.52
N ILE A 158 14.86 8.54 -16.43
CA ILE A 158 16.23 8.46 -15.91
C ILE A 158 17.13 7.70 -16.88
N ARG A 159 16.62 6.66 -17.54
CA ARG A 159 17.36 5.87 -18.52
C ARG A 159 17.81 6.70 -19.73
N ASP A 160 16.98 7.61 -20.21
CA ASP A 160 17.33 8.51 -21.32
C ASP A 160 18.57 9.36 -20.99
N THR A 161 18.63 9.93 -19.77
CA THR A 161 19.79 10.71 -19.35
C THR A 161 20.98 9.83 -18.96
N ALA A 162 20.74 8.66 -18.37
CA ALA A 162 21.80 7.71 -17.99
C ALA A 162 22.62 7.28 -19.23
N SER A 163 21.92 6.90 -20.30
CA SER A 163 22.54 6.46 -21.55
C SER A 163 23.32 7.58 -22.26
N SER A 164 22.90 8.84 -22.08
CA SER A 164 23.58 9.98 -22.70
C SER A 164 24.94 10.33 -22.07
N HIS A 165 25.21 9.83 -20.85
CA HIS A 165 26.37 10.25 -20.05
C HIS A 165 27.16 9.08 -19.43
N GLU A 166 26.90 7.85 -19.80
CA GLU A 166 27.56 6.64 -19.23
C GLU A 166 27.53 6.59 -17.70
N ARG A 167 26.33 6.84 -17.10
CA ARG A 167 26.14 6.95 -15.65
C ARG A 167 25.56 5.70 -15.02
N LEU A 168 25.93 5.48 -13.76
CA LEU A 168 25.19 4.60 -12.86
C LEU A 168 24.18 5.39 -12.05
N PHE A 169 22.89 5.07 -12.18
CA PHE A 169 21.85 5.60 -11.32
C PHE A 169 21.41 4.56 -10.28
N ILE A 170 21.40 4.97 -9.01
CA ILE A 170 20.75 4.25 -7.93
C ILE A 170 19.45 4.99 -7.63
N VAL A 171 18.32 4.31 -7.85
CA VAL A 171 16.98 4.91 -7.75
C VAL A 171 16.26 4.31 -6.55
N GLU A 172 16.04 5.13 -5.51
CA GLU A 172 15.29 4.71 -4.34
C GLU A 172 13.79 4.75 -4.62
N VAL A 173 13.14 3.64 -4.28
CA VAL A 173 11.70 3.45 -4.34
C VAL A 173 11.13 3.14 -2.96
N MET A 174 9.89 3.54 -2.73
CA MET A 174 9.15 3.24 -1.51
C MET A 174 8.91 1.73 -1.36
N GLY A 175 8.32 1.32 -0.28
CA GLY A 175 7.99 -0.07 0.05
C GLY A 175 8.12 -0.35 1.53
N ARG A 176 8.60 0.64 2.30
CA ARG A 176 8.84 0.52 3.72
C ARG A 176 9.80 -0.65 4.01
N ASP A 177 9.34 -1.70 4.70
CA ASP A 177 10.11 -2.90 5.04
C ASP A 177 10.00 -4.01 3.96
N ALA A 178 9.41 -3.71 2.78
CA ALA A 178 9.11 -4.69 1.73
C ALA A 178 9.67 -4.28 0.36
N GLY A 179 10.24 -5.24 -0.36
CA GLY A 179 10.91 -5.05 -1.63
C GLY A 179 10.02 -5.23 -2.88
N PHE A 180 8.69 -5.34 -2.75
CA PHE A 180 7.80 -5.64 -3.88
C PHE A 180 7.87 -4.59 -4.99
N LEU A 181 7.91 -3.30 -4.65
CA LEU A 181 8.03 -2.22 -5.63
C LEU A 181 9.39 -2.24 -6.33
N ALA A 182 10.48 -2.46 -5.58
CA ALA A 182 11.82 -2.53 -6.15
C ALA A 182 11.98 -3.75 -7.07
N LEU A 183 11.53 -4.93 -6.63
CA LEU A 183 11.63 -6.17 -7.39
C LEU A 183 10.86 -6.08 -8.71
N ASN A 184 9.57 -5.77 -8.64
CA ASN A 184 8.73 -5.71 -9.83
C ASN A 184 9.07 -4.50 -10.71
N GLY A 185 9.48 -3.38 -10.10
CA GLY A 185 9.99 -2.21 -10.82
C GLY A 185 11.24 -2.54 -11.63
N THR A 186 12.17 -3.33 -11.07
CA THR A 186 13.37 -3.79 -11.78
C THR A 186 13.02 -4.60 -13.01
N ILE A 187 12.11 -5.55 -12.87
CA ILE A 187 11.66 -6.37 -14.01
C ILE A 187 10.95 -5.50 -15.06
N ALA A 188 10.02 -4.64 -14.62
CA ALA A 188 9.21 -3.82 -15.51
C ALA A 188 10.04 -2.79 -16.32
N THR A 189 11.13 -2.31 -15.73
CA THR A 189 12.00 -1.29 -16.37
C THR A 189 13.23 -1.88 -17.05
N GLY A 190 13.52 -3.17 -16.83
CA GLY A 190 14.77 -3.77 -17.28
C GLY A 190 16.00 -3.16 -16.61
N ALA A 191 15.86 -2.73 -15.35
CA ALA A 191 16.99 -2.29 -14.54
C ALA A 191 17.94 -3.45 -14.27
N GLU A 192 19.22 -3.16 -14.12
CA GLU A 192 20.29 -4.17 -14.04
C GLU A 192 20.30 -4.90 -12.71
N ALA A 193 19.76 -4.28 -11.66
CA ALA A 193 19.77 -4.85 -10.31
C ALA A 193 18.69 -4.23 -9.41
N CYS A 194 18.34 -4.94 -8.32
CA CYS A 194 17.62 -4.35 -7.20
C CYS A 194 18.24 -4.74 -5.86
N VAL A 195 18.06 -3.88 -4.88
CA VAL A 195 18.40 -4.11 -3.47
C VAL A 195 17.11 -4.25 -2.69
N LEU A 196 16.93 -5.39 -2.01
CA LEU A 196 15.69 -5.78 -1.36
C LEU A 196 15.91 -5.97 0.15
N PRO A 197 15.03 -5.46 1.02
CA PRO A 197 15.17 -5.59 2.47
C PRO A 197 15.02 -7.03 2.98
N GLU A 198 14.32 -7.90 2.26
CA GLU A 198 14.11 -9.32 2.63
C GLU A 198 15.34 -10.20 2.37
N ILE A 199 16.23 -9.76 1.50
CA ILE A 199 17.47 -10.46 1.19
C ILE A 199 18.55 -9.72 1.95
N ASP A 200 18.95 -10.25 3.13
CA ASP A 200 19.93 -9.63 4.03
C ASP A 200 21.21 -9.21 3.26
N PRO A 201 21.34 -7.93 2.94
CA PRO A 201 22.45 -7.47 2.12
C PRO A 201 23.57 -7.01 3.03
N GLU A 202 24.55 -7.88 3.26
CA GLU A 202 25.86 -7.35 3.65
C GLU A 202 26.26 -6.29 2.62
N PHE A 203 26.65 -5.10 3.05
CA PHE A 203 27.04 -3.98 2.17
C PHE A 203 28.02 -4.43 1.06
N GLU A 204 28.90 -5.38 1.36
CA GLU A 204 29.84 -5.96 0.41
C GLU A 204 29.11 -6.77 -0.70
N LYS A 205 28.02 -7.47 -0.39
CA LYS A 205 27.22 -8.20 -1.37
C LYS A 205 26.47 -7.26 -2.31
N ILE A 206 25.95 -6.13 -1.80
CA ILE A 206 25.35 -5.08 -2.62
C ILE A 206 26.38 -4.57 -3.63
N ASN A 207 27.56 -4.23 -3.16
CA ASN A 207 28.65 -3.75 -4.01
C ASN A 207 29.08 -4.79 -5.06
N GLN A 208 29.16 -6.07 -4.69
CA GLN A 208 29.49 -7.14 -5.63
C GLN A 208 28.39 -7.35 -6.68
N PHE A 209 27.13 -7.26 -6.28
CA PHE A 209 26.00 -7.42 -7.17
C PHE A 209 25.95 -6.29 -8.21
N ILE A 210 26.09 -5.06 -7.78
CA ILE A 210 26.19 -3.88 -8.65
C ILE A 210 27.41 -3.98 -9.58
N ALA A 211 28.56 -4.37 -9.03
CA ALA A 211 29.80 -4.53 -9.80
C ALA A 211 29.68 -5.61 -10.89
N ASN A 212 28.98 -6.69 -10.62
CA ASN A 212 28.76 -7.75 -11.60
C ASN A 212 27.82 -7.28 -12.73
N GLY A 213 26.80 -6.47 -12.42
CA GLY A 213 25.93 -5.84 -13.43
C GLY A 213 26.68 -4.85 -14.33
N LEU A 214 27.60 -4.07 -13.76
CA LEU A 214 28.40 -3.06 -14.48
C LEU A 214 29.43 -3.65 -15.45
N ARG A 215 29.96 -4.85 -15.19
CA ARG A 215 31.02 -5.49 -16.02
C ARG A 215 30.57 -5.87 -17.43
N ARG A 216 29.29 -5.67 -17.79
CA ARG A 216 28.71 -6.13 -19.04
C ARG A 216 28.46 -4.97 -20.00
N THR A 217 29.49 -4.40 -20.59
CA THR A 217 29.49 -3.60 -21.85
C THR A 217 28.30 -2.65 -22.10
N LYS A 218 27.57 -2.20 -21.06
CA LYS A 218 26.50 -1.22 -21.20
C LYS A 218 27.02 0.17 -20.84
N SER A 219 26.64 1.16 -21.63
CA SER A 219 27.02 2.57 -21.44
C SER A 219 26.34 3.22 -20.23
N SER A 220 25.32 2.58 -19.64
CA SER A 220 24.61 3.08 -18.46
C SER A 220 24.01 1.93 -17.66
N SER A 221 23.84 2.12 -16.36
CA SER A 221 23.21 1.14 -15.48
C SER A 221 22.26 1.80 -14.51
N ILE A 222 21.15 1.12 -14.21
CA ILE A 222 20.14 1.54 -13.24
C ILE A 222 19.97 0.43 -12.21
N VAL A 223 20.01 0.81 -10.93
CA VAL A 223 19.77 -0.07 -9.81
C VAL A 223 18.57 0.47 -9.04
N LEU A 224 17.55 -0.34 -8.80
CA LEU A 224 16.47 0.02 -7.92
C LEU A 224 16.82 -0.36 -6.48
N PHE A 225 16.60 0.57 -5.57
CA PHE A 225 16.89 0.43 -4.15
C PHE A 225 15.58 0.58 -3.37
N ALA A 226 15.14 -0.48 -2.70
CA ALA A 226 14.00 -0.38 -1.79
C ALA A 226 14.38 0.45 -0.57
N GLU A 227 13.54 1.43 -0.16
CA GLU A 227 13.74 2.11 1.11
C GLU A 227 13.81 1.04 2.21
N GLY A 228 14.94 0.99 2.93
CA GLY A 228 15.16 0.01 3.97
C GLY A 228 14.68 0.49 5.32
N ARG A 229 14.70 -0.41 6.31
CA ARG A 229 14.67 0.02 7.71
C ARG A 229 15.83 0.97 7.93
N GLU A 230 15.57 2.13 8.54
CA GLU A 230 16.58 3.17 8.87
C GLU A 230 17.83 2.67 9.61
N LYS A 231 17.90 1.36 9.91
CA LYS A 231 18.93 0.77 10.76
C LYS A 231 20.15 0.19 10.03
N ASP A 232 20.00 -0.16 8.75
CA ASP A 232 21.04 -0.97 8.12
C ASP A 232 21.91 -0.19 7.12
N TYR A 233 21.37 0.56 6.19
CA TYR A 233 22.11 1.55 5.37
C TYR A 233 21.15 2.44 4.58
N ASN A 234 21.54 3.69 4.38
CA ASN A 234 20.81 4.58 3.49
C ASN A 234 21.43 4.57 2.08
N ILE A 235 20.64 4.96 1.10
CA ILE A 235 21.05 5.00 -0.31
C ILE A 235 22.31 5.85 -0.54
N MET A 236 22.55 6.90 0.26
CA MET A 236 23.71 7.77 0.11
C MET A 236 25.00 7.06 0.53
N GLU A 237 24.96 6.21 1.57
CA GLU A 237 26.10 5.37 1.99
C GLU A 237 26.43 4.34 0.92
N VAL A 238 25.41 3.71 0.32
CA VAL A 238 25.59 2.79 -0.81
C VAL A 238 26.25 3.50 -1.99
N ALA A 239 25.73 4.68 -2.37
CA ALA A 239 26.29 5.46 -3.47
C ALA A 239 27.74 5.90 -3.21
N GLU A 240 28.06 6.29 -1.98
CA GLU A 240 29.44 6.66 -1.61
C GLU A 240 30.39 5.46 -1.66
N GLY A 241 29.98 4.30 -1.15
CA GLY A 241 30.74 3.07 -1.27
C GLY A 241 31.00 2.68 -2.73
N MET A 242 30.03 2.89 -3.62
CA MET A 242 30.21 2.66 -5.05
C MET A 242 31.19 3.65 -5.70
N ARG A 243 31.16 4.94 -5.34
CA ARG A 243 32.13 5.94 -5.84
C ARG A 243 33.56 5.62 -5.42
N GLN A 244 33.73 5.15 -4.18
CA GLN A 244 35.06 4.77 -3.68
C GLN A 244 35.61 3.52 -4.38
N ARG A 245 34.75 2.55 -4.66
CA ARG A 245 35.15 1.27 -5.28
C ARG A 245 35.34 1.36 -6.79
N PHE A 246 34.56 2.24 -7.46
CA PHE A 246 34.55 2.44 -8.91
C PHE A 246 34.68 3.92 -9.23
N PRO A 247 35.87 4.53 -9.01
CA PRO A 247 36.07 5.97 -9.20
C PRO A 247 35.88 6.44 -10.65
N GLU A 248 35.90 5.52 -11.62
CA GLU A 248 35.63 5.78 -13.03
C GLU A 248 34.13 5.96 -13.33
N LEU A 249 33.23 5.59 -12.42
CA LEU A 249 31.79 5.69 -12.62
C LEU A 249 31.23 7.00 -12.07
N ASP A 250 30.45 7.69 -12.90
CA ASP A 250 29.62 8.82 -12.45
C ASP A 250 28.33 8.29 -11.76
N VAL A 251 28.42 8.03 -10.44
CA VAL A 251 27.31 7.49 -9.63
C VAL A 251 26.36 8.60 -9.22
N ARG A 252 25.09 8.48 -9.60
CA ARG A 252 24.00 9.41 -9.29
C ARG A 252 22.92 8.72 -8.46
N VAL A 253 22.27 9.49 -7.59
CA VAL A 253 21.16 9.04 -6.76
C VAL A 253 19.90 9.80 -7.17
N SER A 254 18.79 9.06 -7.27
CA SER A 254 17.46 9.62 -7.43
C SER A 254 16.51 9.00 -6.41
N ILE A 255 15.85 9.82 -5.60
CA ILE A 255 14.87 9.38 -4.60
C ILE A 255 13.49 9.74 -5.12
N LEU A 256 12.66 8.75 -5.47
CA LEU A 256 11.33 8.99 -6.03
C LEU A 256 10.33 9.46 -4.95
N GLY A 257 10.46 8.96 -3.73
CA GLY A 257 9.70 9.41 -2.58
C GLY A 257 8.19 9.45 -2.84
N TYR A 258 7.56 10.52 -2.40
CA TYR A 258 6.09 10.69 -2.43
C TYR A 258 5.44 10.75 -3.82
N LEU A 259 6.18 10.84 -4.91
CA LEU A 259 5.62 10.71 -6.26
C LEU A 259 4.84 9.40 -6.42
N GLN A 260 5.29 8.35 -5.74
CA GLN A 260 4.71 7.00 -5.80
C GLN A 260 3.36 6.88 -5.07
N ARG A 261 3.02 7.83 -4.20
CA ARG A 261 1.72 7.85 -3.49
C ARG A 261 0.64 8.63 -4.24
N GLY A 262 1.03 9.41 -5.24
CA GLY A 262 0.14 10.30 -5.98
C GLY A 262 -0.34 9.71 -7.30
N GLY A 263 -1.07 10.55 -8.02
CA GLY A 263 -1.53 10.26 -9.36
C GLY A 263 -2.93 9.65 -9.44
N SER A 264 -3.43 9.60 -10.67
CA SER A 264 -4.71 8.98 -10.99
C SER A 264 -4.56 7.45 -10.95
N PRO A 265 -5.40 6.70 -10.21
CA PRO A 265 -5.26 5.26 -10.12
C PRO A 265 -5.42 4.61 -11.50
N THR A 266 -4.60 3.59 -11.76
CA THR A 266 -4.67 2.75 -12.97
C THR A 266 -6.01 2.04 -13.06
N ALA A 267 -6.31 1.45 -14.22
CA ALA A 267 -7.49 0.61 -14.40
C ALA A 267 -7.50 -0.56 -13.41
N ASN A 268 -6.33 -1.19 -13.18
CA ASN A 268 -6.20 -2.31 -12.24
C ASN A 268 -6.57 -1.90 -10.82
N ASP A 269 -6.02 -0.79 -10.31
CA ASP A 269 -6.34 -0.31 -8.96
C ASP A 269 -7.81 0.10 -8.81
N ARG A 270 -8.42 0.70 -9.84
CA ARG A 270 -9.85 1.04 -9.81
C ARG A 270 -10.74 -0.20 -9.79
N ILE A 271 -10.41 -1.21 -10.58
CA ILE A 271 -11.16 -2.48 -10.65
C ILE A 271 -11.00 -3.24 -9.34
N LEU A 272 -9.76 -3.40 -8.84
CA LEU A 272 -9.49 -4.04 -7.56
C LEU A 272 -10.29 -3.37 -6.44
N ALA A 273 -10.12 -2.05 -6.26
CA ALA A 273 -10.80 -1.27 -5.24
C ALA A 273 -12.33 -1.40 -5.32
N SER A 274 -12.88 -1.42 -6.53
CA SER A 274 -14.31 -1.59 -6.74
C SER A 274 -14.80 -2.99 -6.35
N ARG A 275 -14.07 -4.03 -6.75
CA ARG A 275 -14.40 -5.44 -6.44
C ARG A 275 -14.37 -5.71 -4.93
N VAL A 276 -13.25 -5.37 -4.28
CA VAL A 276 -13.11 -5.61 -2.83
C VAL A 276 -14.06 -4.73 -2.01
N GLY A 277 -14.38 -3.52 -2.51
CA GLY A 277 -15.33 -2.62 -1.86
C GLY A 277 -16.76 -3.15 -1.87
N VAL A 278 -17.23 -3.74 -2.98
CA VAL A 278 -18.53 -4.42 -3.05
C VAL A 278 -18.53 -5.66 -2.16
N ALA A 279 -17.52 -6.52 -2.30
CA ALA A 279 -17.40 -7.76 -1.53
C ALA A 279 -17.33 -7.52 0.00
N ALA A 280 -16.84 -6.37 0.45
CA ALA A 280 -16.85 -6.01 1.87
C ALA A 280 -18.27 -5.85 2.42
N ILE A 281 -19.19 -5.29 1.64
CA ILE A 281 -20.59 -5.14 2.05
C ILE A 281 -21.32 -6.46 1.99
N ASP A 282 -21.12 -7.25 0.94
CA ASP A 282 -21.68 -8.60 0.84
C ASP A 282 -21.24 -9.46 2.05
N ALA A 283 -19.95 -9.42 2.41
CA ALA A 283 -19.40 -10.11 3.57
C ALA A 283 -20.11 -9.72 4.89
N LEU A 284 -20.30 -8.43 5.12
CA LEU A 284 -21.01 -7.94 6.31
C LEU A 284 -22.47 -8.42 6.34
N LEU A 285 -23.17 -8.42 5.20
CA LEU A 285 -24.54 -8.89 5.10
C LEU A 285 -24.67 -10.39 5.31
N GLU A 286 -23.67 -11.16 4.89
CA GLU A 286 -23.56 -12.59 5.15
C GLU A 286 -23.16 -12.92 6.60
N GLY A 287 -22.78 -11.90 7.39
CA GLY A 287 -22.43 -12.01 8.79
C GLY A 287 -20.96 -12.31 9.03
N GLN A 288 -20.11 -12.12 8.01
CA GLN A 288 -18.65 -12.13 8.20
C GLN A 288 -18.21 -10.89 8.96
N ARG A 289 -17.13 -11.02 9.73
CA ARG A 289 -16.59 -9.94 10.55
C ARG A 289 -15.09 -10.14 10.80
N ASN A 290 -14.40 -9.04 10.99
CA ASN A 290 -12.99 -9.02 11.40
C ASN A 290 -12.08 -9.74 10.38
N VAL A 291 -12.35 -9.46 9.10
CA VAL A 291 -11.59 -9.97 7.95
C VAL A 291 -11.14 -8.83 7.04
N MET A 292 -10.00 -9.02 6.40
CA MET A 292 -9.57 -8.23 5.25
C MET A 292 -10.13 -8.91 3.98
N VAL A 293 -10.70 -8.10 3.09
CA VAL A 293 -11.11 -8.56 1.77
C VAL A 293 -9.97 -8.37 0.80
N GLY A 294 -9.43 -9.44 0.27
CA GLY A 294 -8.34 -9.43 -0.70
C GLY A 294 -8.72 -10.09 -2.02
N LEU A 295 -7.73 -10.15 -2.91
CA LEU A 295 -7.81 -10.86 -4.18
C LEU A 295 -6.69 -11.90 -4.23
N ARG A 296 -7.00 -13.16 -4.55
CA ARG A 296 -6.04 -14.24 -4.76
C ARG A 296 -6.43 -15.05 -5.97
N ASN A 297 -5.51 -15.21 -6.91
CA ASN A 297 -5.79 -15.87 -8.19
C ASN A 297 -7.05 -15.31 -8.90
N ASN A 298 -7.22 -14.00 -8.86
CA ASN A 298 -8.39 -13.27 -9.38
C ASN A 298 -9.75 -13.57 -8.68
N GLU A 299 -9.74 -14.28 -7.56
CA GLU A 299 -10.92 -14.56 -6.73
C GLU A 299 -10.92 -13.71 -5.46
N ILE A 300 -12.10 -13.32 -4.98
CA ILE A 300 -12.26 -12.63 -3.70
C ILE A 300 -11.99 -13.62 -2.57
N VAL A 301 -11.15 -13.21 -1.64
CA VAL A 301 -10.81 -13.99 -0.44
C VAL A 301 -11.02 -13.15 0.81
N TYR A 302 -11.34 -13.83 1.90
CA TYR A 302 -11.57 -13.23 3.21
C TYR A 302 -10.51 -13.72 4.18
N ILE A 303 -9.60 -12.83 4.57
CA ILE A 303 -8.45 -13.13 5.41
C ILE A 303 -8.73 -12.66 6.83
N PRO A 304 -8.77 -13.54 7.85
CA PRO A 304 -8.91 -13.10 9.24
C PRO A 304 -7.85 -12.08 9.62
N PHE A 305 -8.23 -11.03 10.36
CA PHE A 305 -7.28 -9.99 10.81
C PHE A 305 -6.07 -10.57 11.52
N THR A 306 -6.27 -11.63 12.30
CA THR A 306 -5.19 -12.33 13.01
C THR A 306 -4.11 -12.91 12.08
N LYS A 307 -4.46 -13.22 10.83
CA LYS A 307 -3.49 -13.67 9.81
C LYS A 307 -2.94 -12.47 9.02
N ALA A 308 -3.81 -11.54 8.63
CA ALA A 308 -3.41 -10.38 7.85
C ALA A 308 -2.34 -9.50 8.55
N ILE A 309 -2.36 -9.44 9.91
CA ILE A 309 -1.45 -8.61 10.73
C ILE A 309 -0.26 -9.37 11.33
N LYS A 310 -0.22 -10.70 11.26
CA LYS A 310 0.82 -11.49 11.93
C LYS A 310 1.75 -12.20 10.96
N ASP A 311 1.23 -12.55 9.79
CA ASP A 311 1.96 -13.33 8.81
C ASP A 311 2.60 -12.36 7.80
N ASP A 312 3.89 -12.55 7.54
CA ASP A 312 4.60 -11.79 6.51
C ASP A 312 4.22 -12.31 5.12
N LYS A 313 4.09 -11.40 4.17
CA LYS A 313 3.92 -11.76 2.76
C LYS A 313 5.31 -11.96 2.15
N PRO A 314 5.69 -13.20 1.79
CA PRO A 314 6.98 -13.46 1.18
C PRO A 314 7.03 -12.93 -0.25
N LEU A 315 8.22 -12.55 -0.70
CA LEU A 315 8.49 -12.33 -2.13
C LEU A 315 8.27 -13.66 -2.89
N ASP A 316 7.69 -13.55 -4.08
CA ASP A 316 7.52 -14.70 -4.95
C ASP A 316 8.88 -15.18 -5.50
N LYS A 317 9.22 -16.45 -5.24
CA LYS A 317 10.50 -17.02 -5.62
C LYS A 317 10.73 -17.09 -7.13
N ASP A 318 9.66 -17.28 -7.90
CA ASP A 318 9.76 -17.31 -9.37
C ASP A 318 10.01 -15.91 -9.91
N THR A 319 9.42 -14.88 -9.30
CA THR A 319 9.68 -13.48 -9.64
C THR A 319 11.11 -13.07 -9.29
N VAL A 320 11.63 -13.46 -8.12
CA VAL A 320 13.04 -13.22 -7.74
C VAL A 320 13.99 -13.90 -8.74
N ARG A 321 13.74 -15.17 -9.05
CA ARG A 321 14.54 -15.90 -10.05
C ARG A 321 14.47 -15.27 -11.44
N ALA A 322 13.29 -14.81 -11.87
CA ALA A 322 13.15 -14.12 -13.15
C ALA A 322 13.99 -12.84 -13.19
N GLN A 323 13.99 -12.05 -12.11
CA GLN A 323 14.82 -10.86 -12.01
C GLN A 323 16.31 -11.19 -12.11
N GLU A 324 16.80 -12.23 -11.41
CA GLU A 324 18.20 -12.67 -11.49
C GLU A 324 18.62 -13.08 -12.92
N ILE A 325 17.74 -13.78 -13.62
CA ILE A 325 17.99 -14.19 -15.02
C ILE A 325 18.03 -12.96 -15.93
N LEU A 326 17.09 -12.03 -15.77
CA LEU A 326 16.97 -10.85 -16.64
C LEU A 326 18.09 -9.82 -16.38
N ALA A 327 18.65 -9.80 -15.16
CA ALA A 327 19.82 -9.00 -14.82
C ALA A 327 21.15 -9.56 -15.38
N SER A 328 21.12 -10.77 -15.96
CA SER A 328 22.31 -11.47 -16.44
C SER A 328 22.79 -11.02 -17.87
#